data_43288ea3bd8c10796353b219e19ca3d3
#
_entry.id   43288ea3bd8c10796353b219e19ca3d3
#
_cell.length_a   1.000
_cell.length_b   1.000
_cell.length_c   1.000
_cell.angle_alpha   90.00
_cell.angle_beta   90.00
_cell.angle_gamma   90.00
#
_symmetry.space_group_name_H-M   'P 1'
#
loop_
_entity.id
_entity.type
_entity.pdbx_description
1 polymer ?
#
loop_
_entity_poly.entity_id
_entity_poly.type
_entity_poly.pdbx_seq_one_letter_code
_entity_poly.pdbx_strand_id
1 'polypeptide(L)'
;MGAAVVTLREGFEASLIVGIVLAFLNRTGRRDGFWAVWVGALAAVAISLAAGITLYAIGTEFEGRAEALWEGSIMIAAAGMLTWMVFWMRGQARTIRKHLESQVEEALRIGSAVGLAVVAFVGVLREGLETALFLLGTFENSNAAVSVVGGLLGLAAAIGLGYLFYRGSSRLDLRRFFTVTSLLLLAFAGWLLFGGVHELAEGGVLPESMLLQIGVLVLFAAPALWLYLRAPKPAQKTA
;
A
#
# COMPACT_ATOMS: atom_id res chain seq x y z
N MET A 1 14.01 -3.19 6.33
CA MET A 1 13.22 -2.01 6.78
C MET A 1 12.05 -1.70 5.84
N GLY A 2 12.18 -1.84 4.52
CA GLY A 2 11.11 -1.59 3.55
C GLY A 2 9.81 -2.33 3.85
N ALA A 3 9.87 -3.64 4.07
CA ALA A 3 8.72 -4.48 4.39
C ALA A 3 7.89 -3.94 5.58
N ALA A 4 8.56 -3.49 6.66
CA ALA A 4 7.87 -2.97 7.84
C ALA A 4 7.12 -1.66 7.56
N VAL A 5 7.72 -0.76 6.79
CA VAL A 5 7.11 0.54 6.45
C VAL A 5 5.92 0.35 5.50
N VAL A 6 6.08 -0.54 4.51
CA VAL A 6 5.01 -0.88 3.57
C VAL A 6 3.83 -1.50 4.31
N THR A 7 4.04 -2.59 5.05
CA THR A 7 2.95 -3.28 5.75
C THR A 7 2.31 -2.43 6.85
N LEU A 8 3.09 -1.55 7.51
CA LEU A 8 2.54 -0.57 8.43
C LEU A 8 1.57 0.37 7.73
N ARG A 9 1.93 0.88 6.57
CA ARG A 9 1.12 1.85 5.84
C ARG A 9 -0.10 1.21 5.21
N GLU A 10 0.08 0.17 4.39
CA GLU A 10 -1.03 -0.48 3.69
C GLU A 10 -1.98 -1.15 4.69
N GLY A 11 -1.43 -1.81 5.71
CA GLY A 11 -2.23 -2.37 6.80
C GLY A 11 -3.00 -1.31 7.59
N PHE A 12 -2.43 -0.11 7.79
CA PHE A 12 -3.14 0.98 8.43
C PHE A 12 -4.25 1.54 7.52
N GLU A 13 -4.03 1.66 6.20
CA GLU A 13 -5.05 2.07 5.24
C GLU A 13 -6.21 1.06 5.21
N ALA A 14 -5.93 -0.24 5.11
CA ALA A 14 -6.94 -1.29 5.23
C ALA A 14 -7.71 -1.20 6.56
N SER A 15 -7.00 -0.97 7.67
CA SER A 15 -7.61 -0.81 9.00
C SER A 15 -8.50 0.44 9.09
N LEU A 16 -8.12 1.54 8.42
CA LEU A 16 -8.96 2.73 8.31
C LEU A 16 -10.23 2.47 7.52
N ILE A 17 -10.15 1.75 6.39
CA ILE A 17 -11.31 1.39 5.58
C ILE A 17 -12.32 0.59 6.43
N VAL A 18 -11.86 -0.51 7.03
CA VAL A 18 -12.70 -1.34 7.90
C VAL A 18 -13.23 -0.54 9.09
N GLY A 19 -12.36 0.24 9.75
CA GLY A 19 -12.71 1.04 10.92
C GLY A 19 -13.76 2.12 10.62
N ILE A 20 -13.68 2.81 9.48
CA ILE A 20 -14.67 3.81 9.04
C ILE A 20 -16.02 3.14 8.77
N VAL A 21 -16.03 2.00 8.06
CA VAL A 21 -17.25 1.25 7.75
C VAL A 21 -17.92 0.75 9.03
N LEU A 22 -17.17 0.14 9.94
CA LEU A 22 -17.70 -0.34 11.23
C LEU A 22 -18.18 0.82 12.11
N ALA A 23 -17.47 1.94 12.16
CA ALA A 23 -17.87 3.12 12.91
C ALA A 23 -19.16 3.73 12.35
N PHE A 24 -19.33 3.76 11.03
CA PHE A 24 -20.55 4.23 10.38
C PHE A 24 -21.73 3.32 10.71
N LEU A 25 -21.57 2.00 10.59
CA LEU A 25 -22.59 1.01 10.96
C LEU A 25 -22.98 1.10 12.44
N ASN A 26 -22.02 1.32 13.33
CA ASN A 26 -22.28 1.51 14.75
C ASN A 26 -23.10 2.79 15.03
N ARG A 27 -22.79 3.89 14.35
CA ARG A 27 -23.52 5.16 14.48
C ARG A 27 -24.95 5.10 13.94
N THR A 28 -25.19 4.31 12.89
CA THR A 28 -26.52 4.11 12.29
C THR A 28 -27.32 2.99 12.96
N GLY A 29 -26.77 2.35 14.01
CA GLY A 29 -27.44 1.27 14.73
C GLY A 29 -27.47 -0.08 13.99
N ARG A 30 -26.80 -0.20 12.85
CA ARG A 30 -26.79 -1.38 11.96
C ARG A 30 -25.62 -2.32 12.25
N ARG A 31 -25.46 -2.72 13.51
CA ARG A 31 -24.42 -3.67 13.94
C ARG A 31 -24.58 -5.06 13.34
N ASP A 32 -25.77 -5.40 12.88
CA ASP A 32 -26.07 -6.60 12.10
C ASP A 32 -25.18 -6.74 10.84
N GLY A 33 -24.73 -5.63 10.26
CA GLY A 33 -23.83 -5.62 9.11
C GLY A 33 -22.34 -5.91 9.41
N PHE A 34 -21.94 -5.96 10.68
CA PHE A 34 -20.51 -6.13 11.04
C PHE A 34 -19.90 -7.42 10.50
N TRP A 35 -20.64 -8.53 10.56
CA TRP A 35 -20.17 -9.81 10.07
C TRP A 35 -19.87 -9.77 8.56
N ALA A 36 -20.70 -9.07 7.77
CA ALA A 36 -20.52 -8.94 6.34
C ALA A 36 -19.23 -8.17 6.01
N VAL A 37 -18.94 -7.09 6.74
CA VAL A 37 -17.69 -6.33 6.62
C VAL A 37 -16.48 -7.22 6.92
N TRP A 38 -16.52 -8.01 7.99
CA TRP A 38 -15.44 -8.92 8.34
C TRP A 38 -15.26 -10.05 7.33
N VAL A 39 -16.34 -10.63 6.83
CA VAL A 39 -16.25 -11.65 5.75
C VAL A 39 -15.61 -11.06 4.50
N GLY A 40 -16.02 -9.87 4.07
CA GLY A 40 -15.41 -9.20 2.94
C GLY A 40 -13.92 -8.91 3.15
N ALA A 41 -13.55 -8.36 4.29
CA ALA A 41 -12.16 -8.05 4.63
C ALA A 41 -11.28 -9.32 4.71
N LEU A 42 -11.75 -10.38 5.37
CA LEU A 42 -11.00 -11.63 5.50
C LEU A 42 -10.86 -12.36 4.15
N ALA A 43 -11.89 -12.34 3.30
CA ALA A 43 -11.82 -12.88 1.95
C ALA A 43 -10.78 -12.12 1.11
N ALA A 44 -10.74 -10.80 1.23
CA ALA A 44 -9.73 -9.97 0.57
C ALA A 44 -8.31 -10.32 1.02
N VAL A 45 -8.08 -10.44 2.33
CA VAL A 45 -6.78 -10.86 2.89
C VAL A 45 -6.38 -12.24 2.37
N ALA A 46 -7.30 -13.21 2.36
CA ALA A 46 -7.02 -14.55 1.87
C ALA A 46 -6.61 -14.56 0.39
N ILE A 47 -7.32 -13.80 -0.46
CA ILE A 47 -7.01 -13.68 -1.88
C ILE A 47 -5.68 -12.95 -2.10
N SER A 48 -5.40 -11.88 -1.36
CA SER A 48 -4.13 -11.16 -1.45
C SER A 48 -2.94 -12.04 -1.05
N LEU A 49 -3.08 -12.82 0.02
CA LEU A 49 -2.07 -13.78 0.44
C LEU A 49 -1.85 -14.88 -0.62
N ALA A 50 -2.94 -15.43 -1.16
CA ALA A 50 -2.86 -16.44 -2.22
C ALA A 50 -2.15 -15.87 -3.46
N ALA A 51 -2.49 -14.65 -3.87
CA ALA A 51 -1.84 -13.97 -4.99
C ALA A 51 -0.34 -13.74 -4.72
N GLY A 52 0.02 -13.25 -3.54
CA GLY A 52 1.42 -13.02 -3.15
C GLY A 52 2.24 -14.31 -3.12
N ILE A 53 1.69 -15.39 -2.53
CA ILE A 53 2.34 -16.71 -2.48
C ILE A 53 2.50 -17.27 -3.90
N THR A 54 1.49 -17.14 -4.75
CA THR A 54 1.55 -17.63 -6.13
C THR A 54 2.62 -16.90 -6.94
N LEU A 55 2.67 -15.57 -6.86
CA LEU A 55 3.68 -14.77 -7.54
C LEU A 55 5.10 -15.10 -7.04
N TYR A 56 5.27 -15.29 -5.74
CA TYR A 56 6.54 -15.71 -5.15
C TYR A 56 6.96 -17.09 -5.68
N ALA A 57 6.05 -18.07 -5.67
CA ALA A 57 6.31 -19.41 -6.16
C ALA A 57 6.69 -19.43 -7.66
N ILE A 58 6.01 -18.61 -8.49
CA ILE A 58 6.37 -18.46 -9.91
C ILE A 58 7.78 -17.88 -10.04
N GLY A 59 8.11 -16.88 -9.24
CA GLY A 59 9.44 -16.24 -9.26
C GLY A 59 10.58 -17.22 -8.97
N THR A 60 10.38 -18.11 -7.99
CA THR A 60 11.40 -19.11 -7.61
C THR A 60 11.64 -20.21 -8.66
N GLU A 61 10.82 -20.31 -9.72
CA GLU A 61 11.03 -21.23 -10.81
C GLU A 61 11.96 -20.69 -11.91
N PHE A 62 12.26 -19.38 -11.88
CA PHE A 62 13.15 -18.78 -12.86
C PHE A 62 14.60 -18.90 -12.39
N GLU A 63 15.52 -19.05 -13.37
CA GLU A 63 16.96 -19.14 -13.14
C GLU A 63 17.72 -18.23 -14.11
N GLY A 64 18.84 -17.67 -13.64
CA GLY A 64 19.79 -16.89 -14.43
C GLY A 64 19.13 -15.66 -15.05
N ARG A 65 19.19 -15.54 -16.40
CA ARG A 65 18.64 -14.37 -17.10
C ARG A 65 17.15 -14.16 -16.90
N ALA A 66 16.37 -15.23 -16.81
CA ALA A 66 14.91 -15.13 -16.62
C ALA A 66 14.59 -14.63 -15.20
N GLU A 67 15.35 -15.06 -14.21
CA GLU A 67 15.29 -14.60 -12.83
C GLU A 67 15.57 -13.08 -12.75
N ALA A 68 16.70 -12.62 -13.28
CA ALA A 68 17.06 -11.21 -13.28
C ALA A 68 16.02 -10.32 -13.99
N LEU A 69 15.42 -10.80 -15.10
CA LEU A 69 14.34 -10.08 -15.77
C LEU A 69 13.06 -10.03 -14.96
N TRP A 70 12.71 -11.11 -14.27
CA TRP A 70 11.54 -11.17 -13.40
C TRP A 70 11.70 -10.23 -12.22
N GLU A 71 12.79 -10.35 -11.48
CA GLU A 71 13.10 -9.53 -10.31
C GLU A 71 13.17 -8.03 -10.67
N GLY A 72 13.95 -7.68 -11.67
CA GLY A 72 14.07 -6.30 -12.14
C GLY A 72 12.75 -5.70 -12.59
N SER A 73 11.89 -6.48 -13.28
CA SER A 73 10.58 -6.02 -13.72
C SER A 73 9.62 -5.78 -12.56
N ILE A 74 9.59 -6.67 -11.57
CA ILE A 74 8.75 -6.51 -10.36
C ILE A 74 9.21 -5.30 -9.54
N MET A 75 10.52 -5.13 -9.36
CA MET A 75 11.06 -4.01 -8.60
C MET A 75 10.74 -2.66 -9.25
N ILE A 76 10.86 -2.56 -10.57
CA ILE A 76 10.50 -1.33 -11.32
C ILE A 76 8.99 -1.08 -11.26
N ALA A 77 8.17 -2.12 -11.43
CA ALA A 77 6.72 -2.00 -11.31
C ALA A 77 6.32 -1.54 -9.91
N ALA A 78 6.90 -2.12 -8.86
CA ALA A 78 6.68 -1.73 -7.48
C ALA A 78 7.12 -0.29 -7.19
N ALA A 79 8.29 0.14 -7.69
CA ALA A 79 8.76 1.52 -7.56
C ALA A 79 7.83 2.53 -8.24
N GLY A 80 7.36 2.22 -9.44
CA GLY A 80 6.41 3.03 -10.19
C GLY A 80 5.07 3.15 -9.45
N MET A 81 4.54 2.02 -8.97
CA MET A 81 3.27 1.97 -8.26
C MET A 81 3.34 2.72 -6.91
N LEU A 82 4.41 2.52 -6.12
CA LEU A 82 4.65 3.29 -4.88
C LEU A 82 4.71 4.79 -5.14
N THR A 83 5.43 5.18 -6.17
CA THR A 83 5.56 6.59 -6.54
C THR A 83 4.21 7.18 -6.90
N TRP A 84 3.49 6.53 -7.81
CA TRP A 84 2.15 6.98 -8.23
C TRP A 84 1.20 7.06 -7.04
N MET A 85 1.16 6.04 -6.17
CA MET A 85 0.32 5.98 -4.99
C MET A 85 0.61 7.14 -4.02
N VAL A 86 1.89 7.43 -3.72
CA VAL A 86 2.28 8.54 -2.84
C VAL A 86 1.73 9.88 -3.34
N PHE A 87 1.78 10.13 -4.64
CA PHE A 87 1.25 11.37 -5.21
C PHE A 87 -0.28 11.39 -5.28
N TRP A 88 -0.89 10.28 -5.65
CA TRP A 88 -2.35 10.16 -5.74
C TRP A 88 -3.04 10.35 -4.39
N MET A 89 -2.51 9.73 -3.34
CA MET A 89 -3.10 9.82 -1.99
C MET A 89 -3.05 11.23 -1.38
N ARG A 90 -2.10 12.07 -1.78
CA ARG A 90 -2.06 13.46 -1.32
C ARG A 90 -3.33 14.25 -1.66
N GLY A 91 -3.98 13.91 -2.79
CA GLY A 91 -5.25 14.50 -3.19
C GLY A 91 -6.48 13.86 -2.50
N GLN A 92 -6.41 12.58 -2.20
CA GLN A 92 -7.56 11.77 -1.77
C GLN A 92 -7.82 11.76 -0.26
N ALA A 93 -6.83 12.04 0.59
CA ALA A 93 -6.93 11.89 2.05
C ALA A 93 -8.13 12.62 2.70
N ARG A 94 -8.69 13.65 2.03
CA ARG A 94 -9.85 14.39 2.52
C ARG A 94 -11.19 13.80 2.03
N THR A 95 -11.19 13.01 0.99
CA THR A 95 -12.40 12.55 0.27
C THR A 95 -12.73 11.10 0.58
N ILE A 96 -11.72 10.29 0.95
CA ILE A 96 -11.86 8.84 1.23
C ILE A 96 -12.99 8.54 2.22
N ARG A 97 -13.04 9.26 3.34
CA ARG A 97 -14.07 9.03 4.35
C ARG A 97 -15.48 9.25 3.81
N LYS A 98 -15.71 10.36 3.11
CA LYS A 98 -17.02 10.68 2.53
C LYS A 98 -17.42 9.67 1.47
N HIS A 99 -16.46 9.24 0.66
CA HIS A 99 -16.69 8.25 -0.39
C HIS A 99 -17.08 6.89 0.20
N LEU A 100 -16.35 6.41 1.22
CA LEU A 100 -16.70 5.17 1.91
C LEU A 100 -18.06 5.26 2.62
N GLU A 101 -18.32 6.36 3.34
CA GLU A 101 -19.62 6.57 4.01
C GLU A 101 -20.77 6.54 2.99
N SER A 102 -20.62 7.15 1.79
CA SER A 102 -21.66 7.12 0.74
C SER A 102 -21.88 5.74 0.13
N GLN A 103 -20.82 4.94 -0.06
CA GLN A 103 -20.94 3.56 -0.55
C GLN A 103 -21.64 2.65 0.47
N VAL A 104 -21.34 2.83 1.75
CA VAL A 104 -22.00 2.08 2.83
C VAL A 104 -23.46 2.48 2.96
N GLU A 105 -23.76 3.78 2.85
CA GLU A 105 -25.15 4.28 2.88
C GLU A 105 -25.97 3.71 1.74
N GLU A 106 -25.43 3.65 0.51
CA GLU A 106 -26.10 3.04 -0.63
C GLU A 106 -26.32 1.54 -0.43
N ALA A 107 -25.32 0.81 0.08
CA ALA A 107 -25.46 -0.62 0.42
C ALA A 107 -26.53 -0.86 1.49
N LEU A 108 -26.64 0.02 2.49
CA LEU A 108 -27.69 -0.03 3.52
C LEU A 108 -29.07 0.31 2.97
N ARG A 109 -29.17 1.26 2.06
CA ARG A 109 -30.43 1.65 1.42
C ARG A 109 -31.04 0.50 0.64
N ILE A 110 -30.21 -0.30 -0.02
CA ILE A 110 -30.62 -1.51 -0.75
C ILE A 110 -30.86 -2.69 0.20
N GLY A 111 -30.50 -2.56 1.50
CA GLY A 111 -30.60 -3.63 2.49
C GLY A 111 -29.64 -4.79 2.26
N SER A 112 -28.55 -4.56 1.54
CA SER A 112 -27.63 -5.61 1.07
C SER A 112 -26.44 -5.83 2.01
N ALA A 113 -26.45 -6.94 2.76
CA ALA A 113 -25.26 -7.41 3.47
C ALA A 113 -24.11 -7.72 2.51
N VAL A 114 -24.41 -8.19 1.30
CA VAL A 114 -23.43 -8.43 0.24
C VAL A 114 -22.77 -7.11 -0.20
N GLY A 115 -23.54 -6.03 -0.32
CA GLY A 115 -23.00 -4.71 -0.64
C GLY A 115 -21.98 -4.23 0.38
N LEU A 116 -22.24 -4.44 1.68
CA LEU A 116 -21.28 -4.11 2.75
C LEU A 116 -20.01 -4.97 2.67
N ALA A 117 -20.17 -6.28 2.41
CA ALA A 117 -19.04 -7.17 2.21
C ALA A 117 -18.19 -6.77 1.01
N VAL A 118 -18.81 -6.39 -0.12
CA VAL A 118 -18.11 -5.94 -1.33
C VAL A 118 -17.34 -4.64 -1.10
N VAL A 119 -17.90 -3.67 -0.40
CA VAL A 119 -17.20 -2.41 -0.07
C VAL A 119 -15.94 -2.69 0.74
N ALA A 120 -16.04 -3.53 1.79
CA ALA A 120 -14.89 -3.92 2.60
C ALA A 120 -13.90 -4.77 1.79
N PHE A 121 -14.40 -5.72 1.00
CA PHE A 121 -13.59 -6.59 0.17
C PHE A 121 -12.74 -5.81 -0.84
N VAL A 122 -13.35 -4.95 -1.64
CA VAL A 122 -12.64 -4.20 -2.70
C VAL A 122 -11.60 -3.26 -2.07
N GLY A 123 -11.95 -2.58 -0.98
CA GLY A 123 -11.03 -1.69 -0.30
C GLY A 123 -9.81 -2.44 0.28
N VAL A 124 -10.05 -3.54 1.02
CA VAL A 124 -8.96 -4.32 1.64
C VAL A 124 -8.17 -5.11 0.59
N LEU A 125 -8.82 -5.62 -0.47
CA LEU A 125 -8.15 -6.36 -1.54
C LEU A 125 -7.10 -5.49 -2.24
N ARG A 126 -7.44 -4.25 -2.50
CA ARG A 126 -6.52 -3.30 -3.12
C ARG A 126 -5.25 -3.16 -2.28
N GLU A 127 -5.39 -2.82 -1.01
CA GLU A 127 -4.26 -2.61 -0.10
C GLU A 127 -3.44 -3.91 0.10
N GLY A 128 -4.14 -5.06 0.11
CA GLY A 128 -3.50 -6.36 0.22
C GLY A 128 -2.69 -6.75 -1.02
N LEU A 129 -3.19 -6.46 -2.23
CA LEU A 129 -2.45 -6.72 -3.47
C LEU A 129 -1.25 -5.76 -3.62
N GLU A 130 -1.41 -4.48 -3.25
CA GLU A 130 -0.30 -3.52 -3.20
C GLU A 130 0.78 -4.01 -2.22
N THR A 131 0.39 -4.45 -1.02
CA THR A 131 1.31 -5.05 -0.03
C THR A 131 2.04 -6.27 -0.60
N ALA A 132 1.33 -7.19 -1.27
CA ALA A 132 1.92 -8.38 -1.85
C ALA A 132 2.99 -8.04 -2.89
N LEU A 133 2.70 -7.12 -3.82
CA LEU A 133 3.64 -6.66 -4.84
C LEU A 133 4.88 -6.02 -4.23
N PHE A 134 4.70 -5.15 -3.23
CA PHE A 134 5.83 -4.45 -2.59
C PHE A 134 6.70 -5.39 -1.76
N LEU A 135 6.09 -6.38 -1.10
CA LEU A 135 6.83 -7.41 -0.38
C LEU A 135 7.66 -8.26 -1.33
N LEU A 136 7.12 -8.66 -2.49
CA LEU A 136 7.90 -9.38 -3.50
C LEU A 136 9.16 -8.61 -3.87
N GLY A 137 9.06 -7.34 -4.25
CA GLY A 137 10.23 -6.50 -4.56
C GLY A 137 11.22 -6.34 -3.39
N THR A 138 10.79 -6.66 -2.16
CA THR A 138 11.67 -6.61 -0.97
C THR A 138 12.37 -7.94 -0.72
N PHE A 139 11.71 -9.07 -1.00
CA PHE A 139 12.25 -10.41 -0.74
C PHE A 139 13.49 -10.70 -1.57
N GLU A 140 13.51 -10.26 -2.82
CA GLU A 140 14.61 -10.48 -3.77
C GLU A 140 15.93 -9.85 -3.26
N ASN A 141 15.86 -8.69 -2.62
CA ASN A 141 17.04 -7.91 -2.21
C ASN A 141 17.37 -7.97 -0.70
N SER A 142 16.72 -8.82 0.08
CA SER A 142 16.95 -8.87 1.53
C SER A 142 16.75 -10.27 2.08
N ASN A 143 17.35 -10.51 3.25
CA ASN A 143 17.10 -11.77 3.97
C ASN A 143 15.59 -11.94 4.21
N ALA A 144 15.01 -13.02 3.65
CA ALA A 144 13.58 -13.34 3.73
C ALA A 144 13.05 -13.31 5.17
N ALA A 145 13.81 -13.82 6.14
CA ALA A 145 13.43 -13.82 7.55
C ALA A 145 13.28 -12.40 8.11
N VAL A 146 14.18 -11.48 7.74
CA VAL A 146 14.11 -10.06 8.15
C VAL A 146 12.90 -9.37 7.52
N SER A 147 12.61 -9.69 6.28
CA SER A 147 11.43 -9.14 5.56
C SER A 147 10.12 -9.63 6.17
N VAL A 148 10.01 -10.93 6.49
CA VAL A 148 8.84 -11.51 7.15
C VAL A 148 8.64 -10.91 8.54
N VAL A 149 9.67 -10.86 9.37
CA VAL A 149 9.58 -10.28 10.72
C VAL A 149 9.22 -8.80 10.64
N GLY A 150 9.86 -8.04 9.74
CA GLY A 150 9.55 -6.64 9.52
C GLY A 150 8.10 -6.44 9.08
N GLY A 151 7.62 -7.25 8.13
CA GLY A 151 6.25 -7.24 7.65
C GLY A 151 5.23 -7.51 8.76
N LEU A 152 5.46 -8.52 9.58
CA LEU A 152 4.59 -8.86 10.72
C LEU A 152 4.56 -7.75 11.78
N LEU A 153 5.70 -7.14 12.09
CA LEU A 153 5.77 -6.01 13.02
C LEU A 153 5.03 -4.78 12.48
N GLY A 154 5.20 -4.47 11.19
CA GLY A 154 4.46 -3.40 10.53
C GLY A 154 2.95 -3.63 10.55
N LEU A 155 2.50 -4.85 10.24
CA LEU A 155 1.09 -5.23 10.28
C LEU A 155 0.52 -5.16 11.71
N ALA A 156 1.23 -5.65 12.72
CA ALA A 156 0.81 -5.56 14.11
C ALA A 156 0.65 -4.11 14.57
N ALA A 157 1.61 -3.24 14.21
CA ALA A 157 1.52 -1.81 14.47
C ALA A 157 0.34 -1.15 13.74
N ALA A 158 0.09 -1.53 12.48
CA ALA A 158 -1.05 -1.05 11.69
C ALA A 158 -2.40 -1.39 12.34
N ILE A 159 -2.57 -2.64 12.78
CA ILE A 159 -3.78 -3.11 13.49
C ILE A 159 -3.95 -2.32 14.80
N GLY A 160 -2.88 -2.14 15.57
CA GLY A 160 -2.90 -1.35 16.80
C GLY A 160 -3.34 0.10 16.57
N LEU A 161 -2.78 0.77 15.56
CA LEU A 161 -3.14 2.13 15.17
C LEU A 161 -4.59 2.22 14.67
N GLY A 162 -5.03 1.26 13.85
CA GLY A 162 -6.40 1.16 13.35
C GLY A 162 -7.42 0.98 14.49
N TYR A 163 -7.10 0.16 15.46
CA TYR A 163 -7.93 -0.03 16.66
C TYR A 163 -8.03 1.24 17.52
N LEU A 164 -6.90 1.94 17.73
CA LEU A 164 -6.89 3.22 18.44
C LEU A 164 -7.73 4.27 17.70
N PHE A 165 -7.65 4.31 16.38
CA PHE A 165 -8.47 5.17 15.54
C PHE A 165 -9.96 4.86 15.68
N TYR A 166 -10.34 3.57 15.58
CA TYR A 166 -11.73 3.11 15.75
C TYR A 166 -12.32 3.50 17.11
N ARG A 167 -11.54 3.39 18.20
CA ARG A 167 -11.98 3.80 19.55
C ARG A 167 -12.14 5.31 19.74
N GLY A 168 -11.83 6.12 18.75
CA GLY A 168 -11.91 7.57 18.83
C GLY A 168 -10.89 8.19 19.79
N SER A 169 -9.94 7.39 20.30
CA SER A 169 -8.89 7.83 21.24
C SER A 169 -7.75 8.59 20.54
N SER A 170 -7.79 8.70 19.20
CA SER A 170 -6.62 9.16 18.47
C SER A 170 -6.58 10.68 18.31
N ARG A 171 -5.69 11.29 19.05
CA ARG A 171 -5.03 12.56 18.69
C ARG A 171 -3.96 12.31 17.59
N LEU A 172 -4.10 11.20 16.81
CA LEU A 172 -3.18 10.88 15.73
C LEU A 172 -3.35 11.92 14.63
N ASP A 173 -2.31 12.67 14.40
CA ASP A 173 -2.22 13.56 13.25
C ASP A 173 -1.96 12.71 11.99
N LEU A 174 -3.07 12.24 11.39
CA LEU A 174 -3.05 11.42 10.16
C LEU A 174 -2.21 12.10 9.07
N ARG A 175 -2.23 13.44 9.03
CA ARG A 175 -1.45 14.18 8.04
C ARG A 175 0.04 13.97 8.25
N ARG A 176 0.50 14.05 9.49
CA ARG A 176 1.93 13.80 9.82
C ARG A 176 2.31 12.35 9.54
N PHE A 177 1.45 11.41 9.95
CA PHE A 177 1.67 9.98 9.69
C PHE A 177 1.86 9.72 8.20
N PHE A 178 0.90 10.13 7.35
CA PHE A 178 0.99 9.94 5.90
C PHE A 178 2.13 10.74 5.26
N THR A 179 2.50 11.89 5.81
CA THR A 179 3.65 12.65 5.30
C THR A 179 4.96 11.91 5.55
N VAL A 180 5.18 11.42 6.77
CA VAL A 180 6.41 10.70 7.13
C VAL A 180 6.50 9.37 6.39
N THR A 181 5.43 8.56 6.40
CA THR A 181 5.42 7.27 5.69
C THR A 181 5.58 7.44 4.19
N SER A 182 4.97 8.46 3.57
CA SER A 182 5.16 8.76 2.15
C SER A 182 6.61 9.11 1.80
N LEU A 183 7.31 9.85 2.66
CA LEU A 183 8.72 10.16 2.43
C LEU A 183 9.60 8.91 2.52
N LEU A 184 9.32 8.05 3.51
CA LEU A 184 10.01 6.76 3.64
C LEU A 184 9.75 5.85 2.44
N LEU A 185 8.51 5.81 1.94
CA LEU A 185 8.16 5.02 0.76
C LEU A 185 8.76 5.57 -0.54
N LEU A 186 8.90 6.89 -0.68
CA LEU A 186 9.63 7.45 -1.82
C LEU A 186 11.11 7.07 -1.80
N ALA A 187 11.74 7.09 -0.62
CA ALA A 187 13.11 6.61 -0.47
C ALA A 187 13.23 5.11 -0.80
N PHE A 188 12.24 4.32 -0.36
CA PHE A 188 12.17 2.89 -0.67
C PHE A 188 11.91 2.63 -2.16
N ALA A 189 11.02 3.40 -2.81
CA ALA A 189 10.81 3.33 -4.26
C ALA A 189 12.09 3.64 -5.05
N GLY A 190 12.87 4.62 -4.60
CA GLY A 190 14.19 4.89 -5.18
C GLY A 190 15.16 3.71 -5.04
N TRP A 191 15.16 3.05 -3.88
CA TRP A 191 15.96 1.85 -3.65
C TRP A 191 15.53 0.68 -4.55
N LEU A 192 14.22 0.43 -4.68
CA LEU A 192 13.69 -0.57 -5.60
C LEU A 192 14.03 -0.25 -7.06
N LEU A 193 13.92 1.01 -7.46
CA LEU A 193 14.28 1.43 -8.82
C LEU A 193 15.76 1.19 -9.12
N PHE A 194 16.63 1.49 -8.16
CA PHE A 194 18.07 1.25 -8.30
C PHE A 194 18.36 -0.26 -8.44
N GLY A 195 17.79 -1.11 -7.57
CA GLY A 195 17.93 -2.56 -7.65
C GLY A 195 17.32 -3.13 -8.93
N GLY A 196 16.13 -2.69 -9.33
CA GLY A 196 15.48 -3.18 -10.55
C GLY A 196 16.26 -2.84 -11.84
N VAL A 197 16.91 -1.68 -11.89
CA VAL A 197 17.82 -1.33 -13.00
C VAL A 197 19.06 -2.21 -12.99
N HIS A 198 19.58 -2.55 -11.81
CA HIS A 198 20.72 -3.45 -11.64
C HIS A 198 20.39 -4.86 -12.16
N GLU A 199 19.28 -5.45 -11.70
CA GLU A 199 18.82 -6.77 -12.16
C GLU A 199 18.60 -6.81 -13.70
N LEU A 200 17.98 -5.77 -14.28
CA LEU A 200 17.81 -5.71 -15.73
C LEU A 200 19.14 -5.58 -16.50
N ALA A 201 20.16 -4.99 -15.88
CA ALA A 201 21.49 -4.95 -16.46
C ALA A 201 22.16 -6.33 -16.41
N GLU A 202 22.05 -7.07 -15.30
CA GLU A 202 22.53 -8.46 -15.18
C GLU A 202 21.78 -9.39 -16.15
N GLY A 203 20.47 -9.16 -16.35
CA GLY A 203 19.67 -9.83 -17.38
C GLY A 203 20.03 -9.47 -18.83
N GLY A 204 21.00 -8.53 -19.05
CA GLY A 204 21.47 -8.14 -20.37
C GLY A 204 20.48 -7.30 -21.19
N VAL A 205 19.52 -6.63 -20.56
CA VAL A 205 18.60 -5.67 -21.21
C VAL A 205 19.19 -4.26 -21.19
N LEU A 206 19.90 -3.92 -20.14
CA LEU A 206 20.54 -2.63 -19.96
C LEU A 206 22.08 -2.81 -19.90
N PRO A 207 22.87 -1.78 -20.25
CA PRO A 207 24.30 -1.85 -20.06
C PRO A 207 24.64 -1.87 -18.57
N GLU A 208 25.59 -2.71 -18.16
CA GLU A 208 26.15 -2.74 -16.80
C GLU A 208 26.95 -1.46 -16.52
N SER A 209 26.24 -0.39 -16.19
CA SER A 209 26.86 0.91 -15.94
C SER A 209 26.34 1.51 -14.65
N MET A 210 27.22 1.66 -13.66
CA MET A 210 26.89 2.35 -12.41
C MET A 210 26.43 3.80 -12.65
N LEU A 211 26.95 4.44 -13.70
CA LEU A 211 26.51 5.80 -14.08
C LEU A 211 25.05 5.82 -14.53
N LEU A 212 24.60 4.78 -15.24
CA LEU A 212 23.20 4.64 -15.64
C LEU A 212 22.29 4.45 -14.43
N GLN A 213 22.66 3.58 -13.50
CA GLN A 213 21.90 3.32 -12.26
C GLN A 213 21.77 4.61 -11.42
N ILE A 214 22.87 5.31 -11.19
CA ILE A 214 22.88 6.59 -10.46
C ILE A 214 22.09 7.65 -11.24
N GLY A 215 22.24 7.72 -12.56
CA GLY A 215 21.51 8.65 -13.42
C GLY A 215 20.00 8.46 -13.32
N VAL A 216 19.50 7.22 -13.37
CA VAL A 216 18.08 6.88 -13.20
C VAL A 216 17.60 7.26 -11.81
N LEU A 217 18.37 6.96 -10.76
CA LEU A 217 18.04 7.33 -9.39
C LEU A 217 17.93 8.85 -9.20
N VAL A 218 18.87 9.62 -9.75
CA VAL A 218 18.85 11.09 -9.69
C VAL A 218 17.67 11.65 -10.49
N LEU A 219 17.42 11.10 -11.68
CA LEU A 219 16.29 11.50 -12.53
C LEU A 219 14.93 11.19 -11.86
N PHE A 220 14.88 10.16 -11.05
CA PHE A 220 13.70 9.84 -10.23
C PHE A 220 13.60 10.72 -8.97
N ALA A 221 14.68 10.78 -8.17
CA ALA A 221 14.65 11.41 -6.86
C ALA A 221 14.45 12.93 -6.93
N ALA A 222 15.07 13.62 -7.90
CA ALA A 222 14.97 15.06 -8.03
C ALA A 222 13.54 15.54 -8.33
N PRO A 223 12.82 15.04 -9.36
CA PRO A 223 11.42 15.39 -9.61
C PRO A 223 10.49 14.93 -8.49
N ALA A 224 10.69 13.73 -7.95
CA ALA A 224 9.85 13.19 -6.88
C ALA A 224 9.93 14.06 -5.63
N LEU A 225 11.12 14.42 -5.19
CA LEU A 225 11.34 15.30 -4.05
C LEU A 225 10.81 16.72 -4.33
N TRP A 226 11.06 17.26 -5.52
CA TRP A 226 10.56 18.57 -5.91
C TRP A 226 9.03 18.63 -5.93
N LEU A 227 8.36 17.67 -6.53
CA LEU A 227 6.90 17.55 -6.52
C LEU A 227 6.40 17.30 -5.09
N TYR A 228 7.14 16.51 -4.30
CA TYR A 228 6.80 16.26 -2.91
C TYR A 228 6.88 17.53 -2.05
N LEU A 229 7.87 18.37 -2.22
CA LEU A 229 8.05 19.63 -1.49
C LEU A 229 7.09 20.74 -1.96
N ARG A 230 6.67 20.72 -3.23
CA ARG A 230 5.60 21.60 -3.75
C ARG A 230 4.23 21.14 -3.27
N ALA A 231 3.99 21.23 -1.96
CA ALA A 231 2.66 20.96 -1.40
C ALA A 231 1.60 21.82 -2.12
N PRO A 232 0.42 21.24 -2.49
CA PRO A 232 -0.68 22.06 -2.98
C PRO A 232 -1.03 23.08 -1.91
N LYS A 233 -1.02 24.38 -2.27
CA LYS A 233 -1.53 25.43 -1.40
C LYS A 233 -2.96 25.03 -0.99
N PRO A 234 -3.34 25.16 0.29
CA PRO A 234 -4.71 24.91 0.69
C PRO A 234 -5.61 25.79 -0.17
N ALA A 235 -6.61 25.18 -0.82
CA ALA A 235 -7.62 25.92 -1.56
C ALA A 235 -8.16 27.01 -0.61
N GLN A 236 -7.97 28.27 -0.96
CA GLN A 236 -8.57 29.39 -0.25
C GLN A 236 -10.07 29.10 -0.22
N LYS A 237 -10.63 29.04 0.99
CA LYS A 237 -12.07 29.14 1.15
C LYS A 237 -12.47 30.48 0.54
N THR A 238 -13.03 30.47 -0.63
CA THR A 238 -13.87 31.60 -1.09
C THR A 238 -15.02 31.69 -0.12
N ALA A 239 -15.07 32.80 0.59
CA ALA A 239 -16.08 33.16 1.55
C ALA A 239 -17.48 33.27 0.89
#